data_1c11469bdc05045eb80c5185245bfb7a
#
_entry.id   1c11469bdc05045eb80c5185245bfb7a
#
_cell.length_a   1.000
_cell.length_b   1.000
_cell.length_c   1.000
_cell.angle_alpha   90.00
_cell.angle_beta   90.00
_cell.angle_gamma   90.00
#
_symmetry.space_group_name_H-M   'P 1'
#
loop_
_entity.id
_entity.type
_entity.pdbx_description
1 polymer ?
#
loop_
_entity_poly.entity_id
_entity_poly.type
_entity_poly.pdbx_seq_one_letter_code
_entity_poly.pdbx_strand_id
1 'polypeptide(L)'
;MKYFLLFLLTIALTACSLFGRYITAKEFGAAYPFTVDGYLECEPPGAIVFKGGGKVYAVNGTAENKGYPKIDPIWKDDPTNPGLKINIGDVLTEGRKLCKP
;
A
#
# COMPACT_ATOMS: atom_id res chain seq x y z
N MET A 1 -8.61 -23.12 30.35
CA MET A 1 -8.61 -23.54 28.95
C MET A 1 -9.38 -22.60 28.05
N LYS A 2 -10.58 -22.22 28.42
CA LYS A 2 -11.36 -21.27 27.63
C LYS A 2 -10.62 -19.92 27.45
N TYR A 3 -9.99 -19.46 28.50
CA TYR A 3 -9.28 -18.19 28.49
C TYR A 3 -8.03 -18.22 27.61
N PHE A 4 -7.42 -19.37 27.54
CA PHE A 4 -6.23 -19.58 26.72
C PHE A 4 -6.54 -19.39 25.24
N LEU A 5 -7.66 -19.94 24.77
CA LEU A 5 -8.07 -19.82 23.39
C LEU A 5 -8.41 -18.39 23.01
N LEU A 6 -9.08 -17.66 23.88
CA LEU A 6 -9.41 -16.24 23.64
C LEU A 6 -8.16 -15.40 23.52
N PHE A 7 -7.17 -15.70 24.35
CA PHE A 7 -5.90 -14.98 24.32
C PHE A 7 -5.18 -15.16 22.99
N LEU A 8 -5.12 -16.38 22.47
CA LEU A 8 -4.50 -16.67 21.18
C LEU A 8 -5.19 -15.93 20.05
N LEU A 9 -6.50 -15.86 20.06
CA LEU A 9 -7.25 -15.18 19.03
C LEU A 9 -6.91 -13.68 18.99
N THR A 10 -6.79 -13.07 20.16
CA THR A 10 -6.43 -11.66 20.26
C THR A 10 -5.06 -11.38 19.67
N ILE A 11 -4.07 -12.23 19.93
CA ILE A 11 -2.72 -12.09 19.39
C ILE A 11 -2.75 -12.17 17.87
N ALA A 12 -3.50 -13.08 17.30
CA ALA A 12 -3.59 -13.24 15.85
C ALA A 12 -4.13 -11.98 15.18
N LEU A 13 -5.15 -11.36 15.74
CA LEU A 13 -5.72 -10.12 15.21
C LEU A 13 -4.72 -8.98 15.24
N THR A 14 -3.98 -8.86 16.34
CA THR A 14 -2.96 -7.82 16.47
C THR A 14 -1.86 -7.99 15.44
N ALA A 15 -1.40 -9.21 15.21
CA ALA A 15 -0.36 -9.49 14.23
C ALA A 15 -0.79 -9.07 12.82
N CYS A 16 -2.03 -9.33 12.42
CA CYS A 16 -2.53 -8.98 11.09
C CYS A 16 -2.49 -7.47 10.84
N SER A 17 -2.76 -6.65 11.84
CA SER A 17 -2.82 -5.20 11.67
C SER A 17 -1.46 -4.54 11.52
N LEU A 18 -0.35 -5.28 11.76
CA LEU A 18 1.00 -4.71 11.72
C LEU A 18 1.68 -4.76 10.35
N PHE A 19 1.13 -5.50 9.37
CA PHE A 19 1.87 -5.82 8.16
C PHE A 19 1.44 -5.10 6.90
N GLY A 20 0.43 -4.25 6.97
CA GLY A 20 0.01 -3.50 5.80
C GLY A 20 -1.16 -2.60 6.10
N ARG A 21 -1.47 -1.73 5.15
CA ARG A 21 -2.58 -0.81 5.28
C ARG A 21 -3.42 -0.87 3.99
N TYR A 22 -4.67 -1.22 4.14
CA TYR A 22 -5.61 -1.20 3.03
C TYR A 22 -5.98 0.24 2.71
N ILE A 23 -5.86 0.63 1.44
CA ILE A 23 -6.24 1.97 0.99
C ILE A 23 -7.28 1.87 -0.12
N THR A 24 -8.16 2.86 -0.19
CA THR A 24 -9.28 2.84 -1.12
C THR A 24 -9.49 4.20 -1.76
N ALA A 25 -10.09 4.19 -2.94
CA ALA A 25 -10.51 5.42 -3.61
C ALA A 25 -11.54 6.17 -2.78
N LYS A 26 -12.38 5.45 -2.04
CA LYS A 26 -13.38 6.07 -1.18
C LYS A 26 -12.73 6.91 -0.08
N GLU A 27 -11.64 6.40 0.48
CA GLU A 27 -10.92 7.09 1.56
C GLU A 27 -10.20 8.34 1.05
N PHE A 28 -9.51 8.21 -0.08
CA PHE A 28 -8.65 9.28 -0.62
C PHE A 28 -9.38 10.23 -1.57
N GLY A 29 -10.54 9.82 -2.08
CA GLY A 29 -11.29 10.63 -3.02
C GLY A 29 -10.54 10.86 -4.32
N ALA A 30 -10.64 12.09 -4.85
CA ALA A 30 -10.02 12.44 -6.12
C ALA A 30 -8.49 12.33 -6.09
N ALA A 31 -7.88 12.34 -4.92
CA ALA A 31 -6.43 12.22 -4.79
C ALA A 31 -5.93 10.78 -4.90
N TYR A 32 -6.83 9.79 -4.95
CA TYR A 32 -6.41 8.38 -5.04
C TYR A 32 -5.80 8.10 -6.41
N PRO A 33 -4.53 7.67 -6.46
CA PRO A 33 -3.83 7.59 -7.74
C PRO A 33 -4.00 6.29 -8.51
N PHE A 34 -4.61 5.26 -7.91
CA PHE A 34 -4.67 3.95 -8.55
C PHE A 34 -6.07 3.63 -9.08
N THR A 35 -6.12 2.72 -10.04
CA THR A 35 -7.40 2.26 -10.62
C THR A 35 -8.07 1.18 -9.79
N VAL A 36 -7.39 0.64 -8.77
CA VAL A 36 -7.91 -0.43 -7.91
C VAL A 36 -7.57 -0.10 -6.46
N ASP A 37 -8.39 -0.61 -5.53
CA ASP A 37 -8.09 -0.56 -4.11
C ASP A 37 -7.12 -1.68 -3.76
N GLY A 38 -6.37 -1.54 -2.66
CA GLY A 38 -5.42 -2.58 -2.29
C GLY A 38 -4.65 -2.27 -1.03
N TYR A 39 -3.59 -3.01 -0.81
CA TYR A 39 -2.76 -2.92 0.39
C TYR A 39 -1.42 -2.28 0.09
N LEU A 40 -1.03 -1.34 0.95
CA LEU A 40 0.34 -0.84 1.00
C LEU A 40 1.14 -1.66 2.01
N GLU A 41 2.40 -1.93 1.66
CA GLU A 41 3.34 -2.57 2.57
C GLU A 41 4.71 -1.94 2.39
N CYS A 42 5.54 -2.03 3.42
CA CYS A 42 6.93 -1.61 3.32
C CYS A 42 7.82 -2.80 3.64
N GLU A 43 8.62 -3.20 2.66
CA GLU A 43 9.59 -4.27 2.83
C GLU A 43 10.97 -3.66 3.12
N PRO A 44 11.73 -4.25 4.05
CA PRO A 44 13.07 -3.73 4.33
C PRO A 44 13.94 -3.72 3.07
N PRO A 45 14.77 -2.69 2.90
CA PRO A 45 15.06 -1.57 3.78
C PRO A 45 14.15 -0.35 3.61
N GLY A 46 13.14 -0.40 2.80
CA GLY A 46 12.25 0.74 2.58
C GLY A 46 11.52 0.66 1.25
N ALA A 47 11.30 -0.56 0.79
CA ALA A 47 10.59 -0.81 -0.47
C ALA A 47 9.09 -0.71 -0.23
N ILE A 48 8.47 0.35 -0.79
CA ILE A 48 7.03 0.52 -0.67
C ILE A 48 6.38 -0.16 -1.86
N VAL A 49 5.50 -1.12 -1.56
CA VAL A 49 4.78 -1.88 -2.57
C VAL A 49 3.28 -1.72 -2.39
N PHE A 50 2.53 -1.87 -3.48
CA PHE A 50 1.08 -1.85 -3.49
C PHE A 50 0.56 -3.15 -4.07
N LYS A 51 -0.31 -3.83 -3.34
CA LYS A 51 -0.90 -5.09 -3.76
C LYS A 51 -2.36 -4.85 -4.11
N GLY A 52 -2.69 -4.95 -5.39
CA GLY A 52 -4.06 -4.77 -5.86
C GLY A 52 -4.26 -5.41 -7.21
N GLY A 53 -5.50 -5.80 -7.51
CA GLY A 53 -5.80 -6.45 -8.78
C GLY A 53 -5.06 -7.76 -9.00
N GLY A 54 -4.67 -8.44 -7.92
CA GLY A 54 -3.96 -9.71 -8.01
C GLY A 54 -2.48 -9.59 -8.31
N LYS A 55 -1.92 -8.38 -8.24
CA LYS A 55 -0.51 -8.13 -8.53
C LYS A 55 0.14 -7.27 -7.47
N VAL A 56 1.47 -7.30 -7.42
CA VAL A 56 2.29 -6.47 -6.53
C VAL A 56 3.05 -5.48 -7.39
N TYR A 57 2.95 -4.19 -7.04
CA TYR A 57 3.59 -3.12 -7.80
C TYR A 57 4.57 -2.34 -6.93
N ALA A 58 5.63 -1.83 -7.56
CA ALA A 58 6.59 -0.95 -6.91
C ALA A 58 6.04 0.47 -6.87
N VAL A 59 5.95 1.06 -5.69
CA VAL A 59 5.52 2.46 -5.54
C VAL A 59 6.72 3.41 -5.49
N ASN A 60 7.89 2.92 -5.06
CA ASN A 60 9.10 3.73 -5.03
C ASN A 60 10.28 3.01 -5.69
N GLY A 61 11.40 3.73 -5.84
CA GLY A 61 12.57 3.20 -6.50
C GLY A 61 13.18 1.99 -5.79
N THR A 62 13.13 1.97 -4.46
CA THR A 62 13.65 0.83 -3.69
C THR A 62 12.91 -0.45 -4.06
N ALA A 63 11.58 -0.37 -4.21
CA ALA A 63 10.78 -1.53 -4.62
C ALA A 63 11.07 -1.92 -6.08
N GLU A 64 11.28 -0.93 -6.96
CA GLU A 64 11.65 -1.22 -8.35
C GLU A 64 12.97 -1.98 -8.40
N ASN A 65 13.92 -1.59 -7.57
CA ASN A 65 15.22 -2.26 -7.52
C ASN A 65 15.12 -3.70 -7.00
N LYS A 66 14.06 -4.02 -6.27
CA LYS A 66 13.81 -5.40 -5.84
C LYS A 66 13.14 -6.25 -6.91
N GLY A 67 12.80 -5.65 -8.04
CA GLY A 67 12.23 -6.38 -9.17
C GLY A 67 10.72 -6.28 -9.32
N TYR A 68 10.04 -5.52 -8.48
CA TYR A 68 8.60 -5.34 -8.63
C TYR A 68 8.29 -4.44 -9.82
N PRO A 69 7.24 -4.73 -10.60
CA PRO A 69 6.84 -3.87 -11.71
C PRO A 69 6.33 -2.52 -11.23
N LYS A 70 6.52 -1.51 -12.06
CA LYS A 70 6.06 -0.16 -11.75
C LYS A 70 4.54 -0.06 -11.75
N ILE A 71 4.02 0.95 -11.06
CA ILE A 71 2.58 1.19 -10.95
C ILE A 71 1.93 1.71 -12.22
N ASP A 72 2.70 2.00 -13.27
CA ASP A 72 2.20 2.67 -14.47
C ASP A 72 0.88 2.10 -15.01
N PRO A 73 0.69 0.77 -15.11
CA PRO A 73 -0.55 0.22 -15.64
C PRO A 73 -1.80 0.55 -14.81
N ILE A 74 -1.65 0.86 -13.53
CA ILE A 74 -2.77 1.18 -12.63
C ILE A 74 -2.74 2.61 -12.13
N TRP A 75 -1.84 3.44 -12.64
CA TRP A 75 -1.66 4.83 -12.21
C TRP A 75 -2.56 5.72 -13.05
N LYS A 76 -3.48 6.42 -12.41
CA LYS A 76 -4.48 7.24 -13.12
C LYS A 76 -3.91 8.56 -13.62
N ASP A 77 -4.42 9.00 -14.76
CA ASP A 77 -4.14 10.34 -15.26
C ASP A 77 -4.78 11.39 -14.36
N ASP A 78 -4.11 12.53 -14.23
CA ASP A 78 -4.64 13.65 -13.46
C ASP A 78 -5.62 14.45 -14.36
N PRO A 79 -6.91 14.50 -14.02
CA PRO A 79 -7.88 15.19 -14.87
C PRO A 79 -7.68 16.70 -14.92
N THR A 80 -6.95 17.28 -13.95
CA THR A 80 -6.71 18.71 -13.90
C THR A 80 -5.38 19.13 -14.52
N ASN A 81 -4.51 18.15 -14.84
CA ASN A 81 -3.19 18.43 -15.42
C ASN A 81 -2.93 17.46 -16.57
N PRO A 82 -3.38 17.80 -17.80
CA PRO A 82 -3.21 16.91 -18.95
C PRO A 82 -1.77 16.49 -19.15
N GLY A 83 -1.57 15.18 -19.39
CA GLY A 83 -0.23 14.63 -19.59
C GLY A 83 0.49 14.21 -18.33
N LEU A 84 -0.08 14.48 -17.16
CA LEU A 84 0.49 14.08 -15.89
C LEU A 84 -0.36 13.03 -15.21
N LYS A 85 0.27 12.26 -14.33
CA LYS A 85 -0.42 11.28 -13.46
C LYS A 85 -0.78 11.95 -12.14
N ILE A 86 -1.77 11.39 -11.44
CA ILE A 86 -2.12 11.87 -10.09
C ILE A 86 -0.90 11.68 -9.19
N ASN A 87 -0.59 12.71 -8.40
CA ASN A 87 0.56 12.70 -7.50
C ASN A 87 0.43 11.58 -6.46
N ILE A 88 1.49 10.78 -6.29
CA ILE A 88 1.48 9.66 -5.33
C ILE A 88 2.02 10.03 -3.96
N GLY A 89 2.25 11.33 -3.70
CA GLY A 89 2.84 11.79 -2.45
C GLY A 89 2.10 11.31 -1.21
N ASP A 90 0.76 11.36 -1.22
CA ASP A 90 -0.03 10.93 -0.08
C ASP A 90 0.11 9.43 0.16
N VAL A 91 0.12 8.64 -0.91
CA VAL A 91 0.31 7.19 -0.80
C VAL A 91 1.71 6.87 -0.28
N LEU A 92 2.72 7.58 -0.77
CA LEU A 92 4.10 7.40 -0.27
C LEU A 92 4.20 7.74 1.20
N THR A 93 3.53 8.78 1.66
CA THR A 93 3.51 9.16 3.07
C THR A 93 2.93 8.02 3.92
N GLU A 94 1.81 7.46 3.49
CA GLU A 94 1.21 6.34 4.20
C GLU A 94 2.10 5.10 4.17
N GLY A 95 2.73 4.85 3.02
CA GLY A 95 3.66 3.71 2.89
C GLY A 95 4.86 3.84 3.81
N ARG A 96 5.43 5.04 3.91
CA ARG A 96 6.58 5.26 4.78
C ARG A 96 6.29 5.01 6.26
N LYS A 97 5.04 5.26 6.69
CA LYS A 97 4.64 4.96 8.07
C LYS A 97 4.71 3.47 8.39
N LEU A 98 4.65 2.63 7.37
CA LEU A 98 4.71 1.18 7.54
C LEU A 98 6.15 0.66 7.60
N CYS A 99 7.12 1.49 7.24
CA CYS A 99 8.52 1.10 7.26
C CYS A 99 9.04 1.13 8.69
N LYS A 100 9.58 0.01 9.13
CA LYS A 100 10.14 -0.08 10.49
C LYS A 100 11.60 0.28 10.47
N PRO A 101 12.06 0.97 11.53
CA PRO A 101 13.49 1.26 11.68
C PRO A 101 14.32 -0.01 11.90
#